data_c32a73e8707f271adbdaca5022b60b9c
#
_entry.id   c32a73e8707f271adbdaca5022b60b9c
#
_cell.length_a   1.000
_cell.length_b   1.000
_cell.length_c   1.000
_cell.angle_alpha   90.00
_cell.angle_beta   90.00
_cell.angle_gamma   90.00
#
_symmetry.space_group_name_H-M   'P 1'
#
loop_
_entity.id
_entity.type
_entity.pdbx_description
1 polymer ?
#
loop_
_entity_poly.entity_id
_entity_poly.type
_entity_poly.pdbx_seq_one_letter_code
_entity_poly.pdbx_strand_id
1 'polypeptide(L)'
;MSRWIFRERPAVLHVGAHLAEESLLYDSANWGPVIWIEAQTALAEDLKKRFQGSSDRVFQACVWSESGISMSLNISSNSQSSSVFDLGTHSHHYPEITYSRSESHTTVRLDEVLPVDTKVDFVNLDIQGAELQALRGLGSFLAGVRVVYIEVNREELYEGIPLVSDVDDFLHGAGFLRVFTLWTHANWGDAIYVRAGRFLSAPVGQLLFAVWVWSALYLQRIKRRIGKSRLRILRKLASVKRNVWGGRQGA
;
A
#
# COMPACT_ATOMS: atom_id res chain seq x y z
N MET A 1 -9.29 21.49 5.07
CA MET A 1 -8.91 20.74 6.29
C MET A 1 -7.47 20.24 6.33
N SER A 2 -6.80 20.00 5.19
CA SER A 2 -5.39 19.53 5.16
C SER A 2 -4.33 20.59 5.57
N ARG A 3 -4.69 21.87 5.67
CA ARG A 3 -3.76 22.99 5.95
C ARG A 3 -3.05 22.94 7.31
N TRP A 4 -3.48 22.10 8.24
CA TRP A 4 -2.90 22.04 9.59
C TRP A 4 -1.63 21.16 9.65
N ILE A 5 -1.60 20.05 8.91
CA ILE A 5 -0.42 19.16 8.83
C ILE A 5 0.45 19.58 7.63
N PHE A 6 -0.18 19.88 6.51
CA PHE A 6 0.51 20.30 5.30
C PHE A 6 0.18 21.77 5.02
N ARG A 7 1.20 22.63 5.01
CA ARG A 7 1.03 24.06 4.65
C ARG A 7 0.81 24.25 3.16
N GLU A 8 1.26 23.32 2.36
CA GLU A 8 1.19 23.27 0.91
C GLU A 8 0.59 21.94 0.46
N ARG A 9 0.38 21.76 -0.84
CA ARG A 9 0.03 20.50 -1.46
C ARG A 9 1.07 19.43 -1.08
N PRO A 10 0.71 18.36 -0.34
CA PRO A 10 1.69 17.37 0.13
C PRO A 10 2.17 16.51 -1.04
N ALA A 11 3.48 16.32 -1.16
CA ALA A 11 4.07 15.36 -2.06
C ALA A 11 3.94 13.95 -1.49
N VAL A 12 3.53 13.00 -2.32
CA VAL A 12 3.21 11.62 -1.94
C VAL A 12 4.25 10.66 -2.49
N LEU A 13 4.73 9.76 -1.65
CA LEU A 13 5.41 8.53 -2.05
C LEU A 13 4.49 7.34 -1.77
N HIS A 14 4.10 6.62 -2.81
CA HIS A 14 3.28 5.42 -2.71
C HIS A 14 4.09 4.20 -3.14
N VAL A 15 4.33 3.29 -2.22
CA VAL A 15 5.10 2.07 -2.43
C VAL A 15 4.15 0.88 -2.39
N GLY A 16 4.17 0.06 -3.43
CA GLY A 16 3.15 -0.95 -3.71
C GLY A 16 2.00 -0.35 -4.50
N ALA A 17 2.32 0.29 -5.63
CA ALA A 17 1.34 1.06 -6.40
C ALA A 17 0.22 0.22 -7.00
N HIS A 18 0.46 -1.06 -7.29
CA HIS A 18 -0.49 -1.98 -7.94
C HIS A 18 -1.15 -1.34 -9.17
N LEU A 19 -2.44 -1.03 -9.15
CA LEU A 19 -3.15 -0.32 -10.23
C LEU A 19 -3.31 1.19 -9.94
N ALA A 20 -2.60 1.73 -8.95
CA ALA A 20 -2.70 3.11 -8.48
C ALA A 20 -4.15 3.53 -8.23
N GLU A 21 -4.89 2.70 -7.51
CA GLU A 21 -6.31 2.93 -7.24
C GLU A 21 -6.54 4.16 -6.33
N GLU A 22 -5.54 4.53 -5.52
CA GLU A 22 -5.55 5.72 -4.67
C GLU A 22 -5.38 7.04 -5.45
N SER A 23 -5.03 7.00 -6.74
CA SER A 23 -4.82 8.20 -7.55
C SER A 23 -6.00 9.16 -7.49
N LEU A 24 -7.24 8.65 -7.63
CA LEU A 24 -8.45 9.46 -7.54
C LEU A 24 -8.65 10.10 -6.16
N LEU A 25 -8.21 9.43 -5.09
CA LEU A 25 -8.25 9.99 -3.74
C LEU A 25 -7.24 11.13 -3.60
N TYR A 26 -5.99 10.92 -4.05
CA TYR A 26 -4.97 11.95 -4.00
C TYR A 26 -5.36 13.17 -4.82
N ASP A 27 -5.91 12.98 -6.02
CA ASP A 27 -6.42 14.07 -6.85
C ASP A 27 -7.55 14.84 -6.17
N SER A 28 -8.55 14.14 -5.62
CA SER A 28 -9.69 14.77 -4.92
C SER A 28 -9.27 15.53 -3.67
N ALA A 29 -8.20 15.11 -3.01
CA ALA A 29 -7.61 15.76 -1.86
C ALA A 29 -6.65 16.90 -2.23
N ASN A 30 -6.37 17.10 -3.51
CA ASN A 30 -5.33 17.99 -4.02
C ASN A 30 -3.94 17.66 -3.45
N TRP A 31 -3.59 16.36 -3.43
CA TRP A 31 -2.28 15.85 -3.02
C TRP A 31 -1.43 15.51 -4.25
N GLY A 32 -0.11 15.53 -4.10
CA GLY A 32 0.85 15.23 -5.15
C GLY A 32 1.85 16.38 -5.38
N PRO A 33 2.81 16.24 -6.29
CA PRO A 33 2.92 15.09 -7.19
C PRO A 33 3.06 13.77 -6.43
N VAL A 34 2.66 12.68 -7.09
CA VAL A 34 2.78 11.33 -6.54
C VAL A 34 3.95 10.61 -7.19
N ILE A 35 4.77 9.98 -6.37
CA ILE A 35 5.77 9.02 -6.82
C ILE A 35 5.23 7.63 -6.52
N TRP A 36 5.03 6.86 -7.56
CA TRP A 36 4.54 5.50 -7.53
C TRP A 36 5.70 4.52 -7.66
N ILE A 37 5.84 3.60 -6.72
CA ILE A 37 6.82 2.52 -6.75
C ILE A 37 6.07 1.20 -6.89
N GLU A 38 6.43 0.40 -7.90
CA GLU A 38 5.84 -0.90 -8.15
C GLU A 38 6.93 -1.91 -8.52
N ALA A 39 6.92 -3.08 -7.90
CA ALA A 39 7.91 -4.12 -8.17
C ALA A 39 7.51 -4.99 -9.37
N GLN A 40 6.21 -5.31 -9.52
CA GLN A 40 5.73 -6.14 -10.63
C GLN A 40 5.94 -5.44 -11.96
N THR A 41 6.75 -6.05 -12.85
CA THR A 41 7.19 -5.45 -14.11
C THR A 41 6.01 -4.99 -14.99
N ALA A 42 5.02 -5.84 -15.19
CA ALA A 42 3.88 -5.54 -16.06
C ALA A 42 3.03 -4.38 -15.51
N LEU A 43 2.80 -4.35 -14.18
CA LEU A 43 2.03 -3.28 -13.55
C LEU A 43 2.78 -1.94 -13.61
N ALA A 44 4.09 -1.96 -13.37
CA ALA A 44 4.92 -0.75 -13.47
C ALA A 44 4.91 -0.15 -14.88
N GLU A 45 4.98 -0.99 -15.91
CA GLU A 45 4.90 -0.54 -17.30
C GLU A 45 3.54 0.09 -17.64
N ASP A 46 2.45 -0.52 -17.19
CA ASP A 46 1.10 0.03 -17.40
C ASP A 46 0.90 1.34 -16.65
N LEU A 47 1.43 1.46 -15.44
CA LEU A 47 1.42 2.72 -14.68
C LEU A 47 2.25 3.81 -15.38
N LYS A 48 3.42 3.49 -15.93
CA LYS A 48 4.23 4.44 -16.70
C LYS A 48 3.45 5.00 -17.89
N LYS A 49 2.72 4.14 -18.63
CA LYS A 49 1.84 4.57 -19.74
C LYS A 49 0.71 5.46 -19.22
N ARG A 50 0.03 5.04 -18.13
CA ARG A 50 -1.11 5.76 -17.55
C ARG A 50 -0.76 7.16 -17.08
N PHE A 51 0.41 7.35 -16.47
CA PHE A 51 0.85 8.64 -15.92
C PHE A 51 1.78 9.43 -16.85
N GLN A 52 1.94 8.99 -18.11
CA GLN A 52 2.73 9.69 -19.10
C GLN A 52 2.19 11.11 -19.32
N GLY A 53 3.07 12.11 -19.21
CA GLY A 53 2.71 13.53 -19.37
C GLY A 53 2.05 14.17 -18.13
N SER A 54 1.83 13.42 -17.04
CA SER A 54 1.39 13.97 -15.75
C SER A 54 2.58 14.48 -14.93
N SER A 55 2.29 15.11 -13.78
CA SER A 55 3.31 15.46 -12.77
C SER A 55 3.77 14.28 -11.94
N ASP A 56 3.07 13.16 -12.00
CA ASP A 56 3.37 11.94 -11.27
C ASP A 56 4.52 11.18 -11.92
N ARG A 57 5.27 10.44 -11.12
CA ARG A 57 6.41 9.64 -11.58
C ARG A 57 6.22 8.20 -11.17
N VAL A 58 6.61 7.27 -12.03
CA VAL A 58 6.53 5.84 -11.77
C VAL A 58 7.92 5.22 -11.87
N PHE A 59 8.33 4.50 -10.83
CA PHE A 59 9.56 3.73 -10.81
C PHE A 59 9.22 2.25 -10.61
N GLN A 60 9.82 1.40 -11.45
CA GLN A 60 9.82 -0.03 -11.20
C GLN A 60 10.96 -0.34 -10.24
N ALA A 61 10.64 -0.83 -9.04
CA ALA A 61 11.65 -1.15 -8.04
C ALA A 61 11.12 -2.17 -7.02
N CYS A 62 11.92 -3.19 -6.76
CA CYS A 62 11.76 -4.06 -5.60
C CYS A 62 12.53 -3.43 -4.44
N VAL A 63 11.82 -2.70 -3.58
CA VAL A 63 12.46 -1.86 -2.55
C VAL A 63 12.78 -2.65 -1.29
N TRP A 64 13.96 -2.33 -0.71
CA TRP A 64 14.47 -3.00 0.49
C TRP A 64 15.34 -2.06 1.33
N SER A 65 15.82 -2.53 2.48
CA SER A 65 16.77 -1.80 3.33
C SER A 65 18.19 -1.73 2.76
N GLU A 66 18.53 -2.63 1.85
CA GLU A 66 19.83 -2.76 1.19
C GLU A 66 19.64 -2.98 -0.31
N SER A 67 20.54 -2.40 -1.11
CA SER A 67 20.55 -2.58 -2.56
C SER A 67 21.43 -3.76 -2.97
N GLY A 68 21.12 -4.36 -4.12
CA GLY A 68 21.97 -5.40 -4.74
C GLY A 68 21.67 -6.83 -4.29
N ILE A 69 20.66 -7.07 -3.45
CA ILE A 69 20.24 -8.40 -3.05
C ILE A 69 19.33 -8.99 -4.15
N SER A 70 19.66 -10.22 -4.61
CA SER A 70 18.75 -10.95 -5.50
C SER A 70 17.58 -11.51 -4.71
N MET A 71 16.36 -11.20 -5.13
CA MET A 71 15.14 -11.55 -4.41
C MET A 71 14.06 -12.03 -5.37
N SER A 72 13.27 -13.00 -4.95
CA SER A 72 12.12 -13.50 -5.71
C SER A 72 10.85 -12.85 -5.23
N LEU A 73 10.15 -12.15 -6.11
CA LEU A 73 8.81 -11.63 -5.86
C LEU A 73 7.78 -12.68 -6.28
N ASN A 74 7.08 -13.25 -5.34
CA ASN A 74 6.03 -14.23 -5.57
C ASN A 74 4.74 -13.51 -6.00
N ILE A 75 4.28 -13.77 -7.21
CA ILE A 75 3.08 -13.13 -7.77
C ILE A 75 1.85 -13.95 -7.40
N SER A 76 0.96 -13.35 -6.64
CA SER A 76 -0.27 -13.99 -6.18
C SER A 76 -1.36 -14.02 -7.25
N SER A 77 -2.29 -14.96 -7.10
CA SER A 77 -3.43 -15.14 -8.01
C SER A 77 -4.36 -13.92 -8.09
N ASN A 78 -4.36 -13.05 -7.07
CA ASN A 78 -5.11 -11.79 -7.03
C ASN A 78 -4.25 -10.55 -7.34
N SER A 79 -2.94 -10.72 -7.61
CA SER A 79 -1.88 -9.71 -7.77
C SER A 79 -1.65 -8.76 -6.58
N GLN A 80 -2.63 -8.50 -5.74
CA GLN A 80 -2.55 -7.58 -4.59
C GLN A 80 -1.79 -8.17 -3.39
N SER A 81 -1.79 -9.49 -3.23
CA SER A 81 -1.10 -10.21 -2.14
C SER A 81 0.26 -10.76 -2.61
N SER A 82 0.87 -10.13 -3.62
CA SER A 82 2.21 -10.50 -4.09
C SER A 82 3.26 -10.05 -3.08
N SER A 83 4.19 -10.92 -2.72
CA SER A 83 5.17 -10.68 -1.66
C SER A 83 6.52 -11.29 -2.00
N VAL A 84 7.57 -10.75 -1.41
CA VAL A 84 8.91 -11.37 -1.41
C VAL A 84 9.04 -12.48 -0.35
N PHE A 85 8.04 -12.62 0.49
CA PHE A 85 7.96 -13.64 1.55
C PHE A 85 7.04 -14.78 1.15
N ASP A 86 7.23 -15.93 1.76
CA ASP A 86 6.31 -17.04 1.64
C ASP A 86 5.03 -16.83 2.48
N LEU A 87 3.95 -17.51 2.09
CA LEU A 87 2.66 -17.40 2.79
C LEU A 87 2.75 -18.09 4.16
N GLY A 88 2.67 -17.30 5.23
CA GLY A 88 2.52 -17.79 6.59
C GLY A 88 1.05 -18.09 6.94
N THR A 89 0.52 -17.43 7.99
CA THR A 89 -0.90 -17.57 8.37
C THR A 89 -1.87 -17.02 7.33
N HIS A 90 -1.38 -16.27 6.34
CA HIS A 90 -2.16 -15.78 5.19
C HIS A 90 -2.92 -16.91 4.48
N SER A 91 -2.29 -18.08 4.32
CA SER A 91 -2.90 -19.26 3.69
C SER A 91 -4.10 -19.82 4.47
N HIS A 92 -4.13 -19.61 5.78
CA HIS A 92 -5.27 -20.01 6.64
C HIS A 92 -6.44 -19.03 6.53
N HIS A 93 -6.15 -17.73 6.45
CA HIS A 93 -7.17 -16.68 6.35
C HIS A 93 -7.74 -16.54 4.94
N TYR A 94 -6.93 -16.81 3.90
CA TYR A 94 -7.26 -16.62 2.49
C TYR A 94 -6.79 -17.81 1.64
N PRO A 95 -7.36 -19.01 1.86
CA PRO A 95 -6.89 -20.26 1.21
C PRO A 95 -7.05 -20.26 -0.32
N GLU A 96 -7.88 -19.36 -0.86
CA GLU A 96 -8.04 -19.20 -2.31
C GLU A 96 -6.90 -18.40 -2.96
N ILE A 97 -6.05 -17.74 -2.18
CA ILE A 97 -4.92 -16.95 -2.69
C ILE A 97 -3.68 -17.82 -2.67
N THR A 98 -3.10 -18.02 -3.83
CA THR A 98 -1.90 -18.81 -4.04
C THR A 98 -0.89 -18.05 -4.90
N TYR A 99 0.37 -18.41 -4.85
CA TYR A 99 1.37 -17.90 -5.76
C TYR A 99 1.27 -18.62 -7.11
N SER A 100 1.20 -17.86 -8.20
CA SER A 100 1.04 -18.38 -9.57
C SER A 100 2.36 -18.44 -10.34
N ARG A 101 3.27 -17.51 -10.05
CA ARG A 101 4.62 -17.40 -10.61
C ARG A 101 5.48 -16.54 -9.71
N SER A 102 6.77 -16.46 -10.04
CA SER A 102 7.69 -15.52 -9.39
C SER A 102 8.44 -14.69 -10.43
N GLU A 103 8.86 -13.49 -10.03
CA GLU A 103 9.73 -12.60 -10.79
C GLU A 103 11.02 -12.38 -9.99
N SER A 104 12.19 -12.54 -10.65
CA SER A 104 13.48 -12.26 -10.01
C SER A 104 13.79 -10.78 -10.11
N HIS A 105 14.10 -10.16 -8.97
CA HIS A 105 14.46 -8.74 -8.86
C HIS A 105 15.77 -8.57 -8.11
N THR A 106 16.48 -7.49 -8.42
CA THR A 106 17.55 -6.98 -7.55
C THR A 106 16.95 -5.89 -6.68
N THR A 107 17.14 -5.97 -5.38
CA THR A 107 16.64 -4.96 -4.45
C THR A 107 17.34 -3.62 -4.64
N VAL A 108 16.62 -2.55 -4.29
CA VAL A 108 17.16 -1.21 -4.28
C VAL A 108 16.59 -0.42 -3.09
N ARG A 109 17.41 0.45 -2.52
CA ARG A 109 16.97 1.37 -1.46
C ARG A 109 16.13 2.50 -2.06
N LEU A 110 15.10 2.95 -1.34
CA LEU A 110 14.28 4.08 -1.78
C LEU A 110 15.09 5.38 -1.96
N ASP A 111 16.08 5.63 -1.10
CA ASP A 111 16.93 6.82 -1.21
C ASP A 111 17.89 6.79 -2.42
N GLU A 112 18.06 5.65 -3.08
CA GLU A 112 18.81 5.52 -4.35
C GLU A 112 17.87 5.64 -5.56
N VAL A 113 16.58 5.28 -5.42
CA VAL A 113 15.58 5.40 -6.50
C VAL A 113 15.08 6.84 -6.62
N LEU A 114 14.90 7.51 -5.49
CA LEU A 114 14.35 8.85 -5.45
C LEU A 114 15.40 9.89 -5.87
N PRO A 115 15.09 10.83 -6.78
CA PRO A 115 15.98 11.96 -7.06
C PRO A 115 16.31 12.76 -5.80
N VAL A 116 17.53 13.26 -5.70
CA VAL A 116 18.08 13.91 -4.50
C VAL A 116 17.19 15.04 -3.95
N ASP A 117 16.59 15.85 -4.83
CA ASP A 117 15.77 16.99 -4.44
C ASP A 117 14.28 16.62 -4.26
N THR A 118 13.97 15.33 -4.17
CA THR A 118 12.58 14.87 -4.04
C THR A 118 12.02 15.26 -2.67
N LYS A 119 10.92 16.01 -2.69
CA LYS A 119 10.13 16.24 -1.48
C LYS A 119 9.21 15.06 -1.25
N VAL A 120 9.15 14.56 -0.01
CA VAL A 120 8.22 13.54 0.45
C VAL A 120 7.58 14.02 1.76
N ASP A 121 6.29 14.30 1.72
CA ASP A 121 5.52 14.73 2.91
C ASP A 121 4.69 13.57 3.48
N PHE A 122 4.16 12.71 2.61
CA PHE A 122 3.30 11.58 2.95
C PHE A 122 3.84 10.31 2.30
N VAL A 123 3.95 9.24 3.07
CA VAL A 123 4.34 7.91 2.60
C VAL A 123 3.18 6.96 2.78
N ASN A 124 2.85 6.20 1.73
CA ASN A 124 1.93 5.07 1.77
C ASN A 124 2.71 3.79 1.45
N LEU A 125 2.66 2.80 2.33
CA LEU A 125 3.35 1.51 2.19
C LEU A 125 2.34 0.37 2.29
N ASP A 126 2.22 -0.40 1.21
CA ASP A 126 1.38 -1.61 1.11
C ASP A 126 2.12 -2.62 0.20
N ILE A 127 3.15 -3.28 0.74
CA ILE A 127 4.05 -4.19 0.02
C ILE A 127 4.17 -5.57 0.68
N GLN A 128 3.11 -5.92 1.40
CA GLN A 128 2.83 -7.28 1.85
C GLN A 128 3.97 -7.92 2.64
N GLY A 129 4.40 -7.21 3.72
CA GLY A 129 5.39 -7.66 4.70
C GLY A 129 6.77 -6.97 4.61
N ALA A 130 7.08 -6.28 3.50
CA ALA A 130 8.38 -5.62 3.33
C ALA A 130 8.40 -4.14 3.78
N GLU A 131 7.35 -3.66 4.43
CA GLU A 131 7.14 -2.25 4.79
C GLU A 131 8.26 -1.68 5.66
N LEU A 132 8.70 -2.42 6.69
CA LEU A 132 9.79 -1.99 7.55
C LEU A 132 11.11 -1.89 6.80
N GLN A 133 11.35 -2.79 5.84
CA GLN A 133 12.56 -2.75 5.01
C GLN A 133 12.54 -1.53 4.09
N ALA A 134 11.40 -1.22 3.49
CA ALA A 134 11.22 -0.01 2.68
C ALA A 134 11.41 1.27 3.51
N LEU A 135 10.87 1.31 4.75
CA LEU A 135 11.09 2.43 5.68
C LEU A 135 12.58 2.65 5.98
N ARG A 136 13.32 1.59 6.22
CA ARG A 136 14.79 1.66 6.41
C ARG A 136 15.49 2.16 5.16
N GLY A 137 15.02 1.73 3.98
CA GLY A 137 15.53 2.15 2.68
C GLY A 137 15.24 3.61 2.31
N LEU A 138 14.32 4.30 3.03
CA LEU A 138 14.08 5.74 2.84
C LEU A 138 15.27 6.63 3.23
N GLY A 139 16.13 6.16 4.11
CA GLY A 139 17.30 6.89 4.54
C GLY A 139 16.98 8.30 5.02
N SER A 140 17.69 9.30 4.50
CA SER A 140 17.53 10.70 4.89
C SER A 140 16.17 11.31 4.50
N PHE A 141 15.46 10.77 3.49
CA PHE A 141 14.12 11.26 3.10
C PHE A 141 13.10 11.13 4.23
N LEU A 142 13.26 10.12 5.11
CA LEU A 142 12.37 9.93 6.25
C LEU A 142 12.30 11.19 7.14
N ALA A 143 13.36 11.97 7.24
CA ALA A 143 13.38 13.21 8.03
C ALA A 143 12.37 14.27 7.52
N GLY A 144 12.08 14.30 6.22
CA GLY A 144 11.10 15.19 5.60
C GLY A 144 9.65 14.72 5.76
N VAL A 145 9.43 13.42 5.96
CA VAL A 145 8.11 12.82 6.03
C VAL A 145 7.35 13.30 7.27
N ARG A 146 6.08 13.59 7.10
CA ARG A 146 5.16 14.07 8.16
C ARG A 146 4.17 13.01 8.60
N VAL A 147 3.72 12.20 7.66
CA VAL A 147 2.73 11.15 7.89
C VAL A 147 3.17 9.88 7.16
N VAL A 148 3.10 8.75 7.83
CA VAL A 148 3.24 7.42 7.25
C VAL A 148 1.92 6.68 7.42
N TYR A 149 1.37 6.19 6.30
CA TYR A 149 0.28 5.23 6.25
C TYR A 149 0.86 3.89 5.81
N ILE A 150 0.63 2.84 6.57
CA ILE A 150 1.37 1.59 6.43
C ILE A 150 0.51 0.40 6.85
N GLU A 151 0.62 -0.72 6.10
CA GLU A 151 0.12 -1.99 6.57
C GLU A 151 1.00 -2.52 7.71
N VAL A 152 0.37 -3.04 8.77
CA VAL A 152 1.03 -3.62 9.95
C VAL A 152 0.37 -4.94 10.34
N ASN A 153 1.15 -5.84 10.93
CA ASN A 153 0.73 -7.18 11.26
C ASN A 153 0.90 -7.47 12.75
N ARG A 154 -0.06 -8.20 13.36
CA ARG A 154 0.02 -8.74 14.74
C ARG A 154 0.57 -10.15 14.78
N GLU A 155 0.56 -10.84 13.65
CA GLU A 155 1.09 -12.19 13.46
C GLU A 155 1.78 -12.28 12.10
N GLU A 156 2.55 -13.33 11.90
CA GLU A 156 3.25 -13.56 10.64
C GLU A 156 2.28 -14.03 9.54
N LEU A 157 1.60 -13.07 8.90
CA LEU A 157 0.80 -13.34 7.71
C LEU A 157 1.65 -13.95 6.59
N TYR A 158 2.87 -13.47 6.45
CA TYR A 158 3.94 -14.02 5.64
C TYR A 158 5.07 -14.47 6.57
N GLU A 159 5.85 -15.46 6.18
CA GLU A 159 6.89 -16.04 7.04
C GLU A 159 8.01 -15.04 7.33
N GLY A 160 8.30 -14.80 8.60
CA GLY A 160 9.40 -13.95 9.06
C GLY A 160 9.20 -12.44 8.84
N ILE A 161 7.98 -11.97 8.60
CA ILE A 161 7.71 -10.53 8.46
C ILE A 161 7.83 -9.81 9.79
N PRO A 162 8.20 -8.51 9.76
CA PRO A 162 8.15 -7.65 10.93
C PRO A 162 6.72 -7.54 11.48
N LEU A 163 6.60 -7.54 12.80
CA LEU A 163 5.33 -7.28 13.48
C LEU A 163 5.14 -5.78 13.74
N VAL A 164 3.93 -5.41 14.15
CA VAL A 164 3.60 -4.01 14.47
C VAL A 164 4.52 -3.40 15.51
N SER A 165 5.03 -4.19 16.47
CA SER A 165 6.00 -3.74 17.46
C SER A 165 7.31 -3.27 16.83
N ASP A 166 7.82 -4.00 15.82
CA ASP A 166 9.08 -3.66 15.14
C ASP A 166 8.94 -2.36 14.34
N VAL A 167 7.75 -2.14 13.74
CA VAL A 167 7.41 -0.90 13.03
C VAL A 167 7.25 0.25 14.03
N ASP A 168 6.59 0.01 15.18
CA ASP A 168 6.44 0.98 16.26
C ASP A 168 7.82 1.45 16.77
N ASP A 169 8.71 0.51 17.07
CA ASP A 169 10.06 0.81 17.60
C ASP A 169 10.87 1.63 16.60
N PHE A 170 10.86 1.25 15.33
CA PHE A 170 11.58 1.98 14.29
C PHE A 170 11.04 3.39 14.09
N LEU A 171 9.72 3.54 13.90
CA LEU A 171 9.10 4.83 13.66
C LEU A 171 9.11 5.73 14.90
N HIS A 172 8.97 5.17 16.11
CA HIS A 172 9.12 5.93 17.35
C HIS A 172 10.54 6.46 17.50
N GLY A 173 11.57 5.63 17.23
CA GLY A 173 12.97 6.07 17.19
C GLY A 173 13.24 7.17 16.16
N ALA A 174 12.47 7.20 15.05
CA ALA A 174 12.51 8.25 14.03
C ALA A 174 11.63 9.48 14.35
N GLY A 175 11.00 9.53 15.54
CA GLY A 175 10.20 10.66 16.03
C GLY A 175 8.75 10.68 15.53
N PHE A 176 8.17 9.54 15.19
CA PHE A 176 6.76 9.39 14.86
C PHE A 176 5.98 8.76 16.02
N LEU A 177 4.67 9.04 16.06
CA LEU A 177 3.73 8.40 16.96
C LEU A 177 2.65 7.72 16.16
N ARG A 178 2.33 6.48 16.49
CA ARG A 178 1.16 5.80 15.94
C ARG A 178 -0.11 6.38 16.55
N VAL A 179 -0.93 7.02 15.72
CA VAL A 179 -2.14 7.72 16.18
C VAL A 179 -3.40 6.92 15.93
N PHE A 180 -3.35 5.95 15.01
CA PHE A 180 -4.51 5.14 14.67
C PHE A 180 -4.09 3.80 14.05
N THR A 181 -4.87 2.75 14.27
CA THR A 181 -4.77 1.49 13.54
C THR A 181 -6.16 0.88 13.36
N LEU A 182 -6.49 0.50 12.13
CA LEU A 182 -7.67 -0.30 11.85
C LEU A 182 -7.27 -1.75 11.63
N TRP A 183 -7.63 -2.62 12.55
CA TRP A 183 -7.36 -4.05 12.47
C TRP A 183 -8.43 -4.79 11.68
N THR A 184 -8.02 -5.78 10.91
CA THR A 184 -8.92 -6.79 10.32
C THR A 184 -9.06 -7.99 11.25
N HIS A 185 -9.96 -8.89 10.92
CA HIS A 185 -10.12 -10.19 11.62
C HIS A 185 -8.93 -11.14 11.40
N ALA A 186 -8.10 -10.88 10.39
CA ALA A 186 -6.92 -11.66 10.04
C ALA A 186 -5.63 -11.07 10.61
N ASN A 187 -5.72 -10.32 11.73
CA ASN A 187 -4.60 -9.77 12.49
C ASN A 187 -3.62 -8.85 11.73
N TRP A 188 -4.00 -8.37 10.53
CA TRP A 188 -3.32 -7.26 9.86
C TRP A 188 -4.20 -6.01 9.89
N GLY A 189 -3.61 -4.87 9.68
CA GLY A 189 -4.34 -3.61 9.70
C GLY A 189 -3.57 -2.46 9.09
N ASP A 190 -4.29 -1.36 8.90
CA ASP A 190 -3.73 -0.11 8.40
C ASP A 190 -3.43 0.82 9.57
N ALA A 191 -2.19 1.25 9.69
CA ALA A 191 -1.75 2.17 10.74
C ALA A 191 -1.38 3.54 10.17
N ILE A 192 -1.63 4.58 10.97
CA ILE A 192 -1.22 5.95 10.68
C ILE A 192 -0.23 6.39 11.75
N TYR A 193 0.95 6.81 11.30
CA TYR A 193 1.97 7.43 12.13
C TYR A 193 2.14 8.89 11.74
N VAL A 194 2.28 9.76 12.73
CA VAL A 194 2.46 11.21 12.55
C VAL A 194 3.72 11.67 13.27
N ARG A 195 4.50 12.54 12.66
CA ARG A 195 5.71 13.09 13.27
C ARG A 195 5.38 13.91 14.54
N ALA A 196 5.94 13.51 15.67
CA ALA A 196 5.57 13.98 17.02
C ALA A 196 5.67 15.49 17.21
N GLY A 197 6.75 16.13 16.75
CA GLY A 197 6.99 17.56 16.97
C GLY A 197 5.95 18.50 16.31
N ARG A 198 5.18 17.99 15.34
CA ARG A 198 4.05 18.72 14.71
C ARG A 198 2.70 18.34 15.30
N PHE A 199 2.61 17.15 15.89
CA PHE A 199 1.41 16.68 16.56
C PHE A 199 1.12 17.48 17.85
N LEU A 200 2.15 17.77 18.62
CA LEU A 200 2.03 18.52 19.88
C LEU A 200 1.62 19.99 19.68
N SER A 201 1.85 20.56 18.49
CA SER A 201 1.53 21.97 18.20
C SER A 201 0.08 22.24 17.75
N ALA A 202 -0.71 21.20 17.40
CA ALA A 202 -2.10 21.34 16.96
C ALA A 202 -2.95 20.06 17.19
N PRO A 203 -3.21 19.65 18.43
CA PRO A 203 -3.66 18.31 18.77
C PRO A 203 -5.02 17.90 18.17
N VAL A 204 -6.01 18.80 18.11
CA VAL A 204 -7.36 18.45 17.65
C VAL A 204 -7.47 18.37 16.12
N GLY A 205 -6.84 19.29 15.39
CA GLY A 205 -6.88 19.30 13.92
C GLY A 205 -6.20 18.11 13.29
N GLN A 206 -5.20 17.54 13.94
CA GLN A 206 -4.41 16.42 13.46
C GLN A 206 -5.11 15.08 13.70
N LEU A 207 -5.81 14.93 14.82
CA LEU A 207 -6.67 13.78 15.08
C LEU A 207 -7.81 13.73 14.04
N LEU A 208 -8.44 14.88 13.77
CA LEU A 208 -9.50 14.99 12.76
C LEU A 208 -8.96 14.72 11.34
N PHE A 209 -7.72 15.07 11.03
CA PHE A 209 -7.10 14.76 9.74
C PHE A 209 -6.75 13.28 9.62
N ALA A 210 -6.17 12.68 10.66
CA ALA A 210 -5.91 11.23 10.68
C ALA A 210 -7.20 10.44 10.49
N VAL A 211 -8.27 10.83 11.17
CA VAL A 211 -9.62 10.26 11.01
C VAL A 211 -10.19 10.51 9.59
N TRP A 212 -9.92 11.66 8.99
CA TRP A 212 -10.40 11.98 7.64
C TRP A 212 -9.64 11.19 6.55
N VAL A 213 -8.30 11.15 6.61
CA VAL A 213 -7.48 10.34 5.69
C VAL A 213 -7.89 8.87 5.82
N TRP A 214 -8.03 8.41 7.06
CA TRP A 214 -8.48 7.06 7.33
C TRP A 214 -9.88 6.78 6.77
N SER A 215 -10.86 7.63 7.04
CA SER A 215 -12.23 7.43 6.55
C SER A 215 -12.29 7.42 5.01
N ALA A 216 -11.50 8.24 4.34
CA ALA A 216 -11.41 8.27 2.88
C ALA A 216 -10.77 7.00 2.32
N LEU A 217 -9.64 6.55 2.87
CA LEU A 217 -8.95 5.31 2.48
C LEU A 217 -9.79 4.07 2.82
N TYR A 218 -10.43 4.05 3.99
CA TYR A 218 -11.32 2.99 4.43
C TYR A 218 -12.56 2.86 3.55
N LEU A 219 -13.21 3.98 3.19
CA LEU A 219 -14.36 3.97 2.29
C LEU A 219 -13.99 3.46 0.89
N GLN A 220 -12.78 3.74 0.40
CA GLN A 220 -12.29 3.14 -0.83
C GLN A 220 -12.09 1.62 -0.69
N ARG A 221 -11.47 1.13 0.39
CA ARG A 221 -11.33 -0.31 0.66
C ARG A 221 -12.69 -1.01 0.77
N ILE A 222 -13.66 -0.40 1.45
CA ILE A 222 -15.04 -0.93 1.50
C ILE A 222 -15.67 -0.96 0.10
N LYS A 223 -15.56 0.12 -0.69
CA LYS A 223 -16.09 0.15 -2.06
C LYS A 223 -15.46 -0.93 -2.95
N ARG A 224 -14.15 -1.21 -2.79
CA ARG A 224 -13.46 -2.32 -3.47
C ARG A 224 -14.03 -3.67 -3.04
N ARG A 225 -14.25 -3.91 -1.74
CA ARG A 225 -14.84 -5.18 -1.22
C ARG A 225 -16.28 -5.36 -1.70
N ILE A 226 -17.11 -4.34 -1.62
CA ILE A 226 -18.51 -4.38 -2.07
C ILE A 226 -18.58 -4.54 -3.59
N GLY A 227 -17.72 -3.86 -4.35
CA GLY A 227 -17.60 -4.00 -5.80
C GLY A 227 -17.23 -5.43 -6.20
N LYS A 228 -16.23 -6.04 -5.55
CA LYS A 228 -15.84 -7.44 -5.79
C LYS A 228 -16.95 -8.44 -5.39
N SER A 229 -17.63 -8.19 -4.27
CA SER A 229 -18.76 -9.04 -3.82
C SER A 229 -19.96 -8.93 -4.77
N ARG A 230 -20.30 -7.73 -5.25
CA ARG A 230 -21.33 -7.53 -6.28
C ARG A 230 -20.94 -8.21 -7.60
N LEU A 231 -19.69 -8.13 -8.02
CA LEU A 231 -19.21 -8.82 -9.23
C LEU A 231 -19.25 -10.36 -9.07
N ARG A 232 -18.90 -10.89 -7.89
CA ARG A 232 -19.04 -12.32 -7.59
C ARG A 232 -20.52 -12.76 -7.61
N ILE A 233 -21.41 -12.00 -7.01
CA ILE A 233 -22.85 -12.28 -7.03
C ILE A 233 -23.39 -12.22 -8.46
N LEU A 234 -23.04 -11.20 -9.25
CA LEU A 234 -23.45 -11.07 -10.64
C LEU A 234 -22.89 -12.21 -11.53
N ARG A 235 -21.64 -12.64 -11.31
CA ARG A 235 -21.06 -13.81 -12.01
C ARG A 235 -21.77 -15.11 -11.61
N LYS A 236 -22.09 -15.29 -10.30
CA LYS A 236 -22.87 -16.45 -9.83
C LYS A 236 -24.28 -16.44 -10.43
N LEU A 237 -24.96 -15.31 -10.47
CA LEU A 237 -26.28 -15.18 -11.10
C LEU A 237 -26.23 -15.41 -12.61
N ALA A 238 -25.19 -14.96 -13.30
CA ALA A 238 -24.99 -15.20 -14.72
C ALA A 238 -24.66 -16.67 -15.04
N SER A 239 -23.96 -17.40 -14.13
CA SER A 239 -23.72 -18.84 -14.28
C SER A 239 -24.99 -19.66 -14.04
N VAL A 240 -25.79 -19.28 -13.04
CA VAL A 240 -27.11 -19.91 -12.78
C VAL A 240 -28.06 -19.69 -13.97
N LYS A 241 -28.10 -18.49 -14.56
CA LYS A 241 -28.89 -18.22 -15.77
C LYS A 241 -28.45 -19.11 -16.95
N ARG A 242 -27.17 -19.31 -17.17
CA ARG A 242 -26.67 -20.19 -18.25
C ARG A 242 -27.07 -21.65 -18.04
N ASN A 243 -27.02 -22.14 -16.79
CA ASN A 243 -27.40 -23.52 -16.48
C ASN A 243 -28.93 -23.77 -16.53
N VAL A 244 -29.74 -22.75 -16.27
CA VAL A 244 -31.21 -22.86 -16.31
C VAL A 244 -31.77 -22.71 -17.75
N TRP A 245 -31.09 -21.96 -18.62
CA TRP A 245 -31.57 -21.71 -20.00
C TRP A 245 -30.82 -22.52 -21.05
N GLY A 246 -29.65 -23.08 -20.75
CA GLY A 246 -28.90 -23.98 -21.66
C GLY A 246 -29.46 -25.40 -21.75
N GLY A 247 -30.39 -25.77 -20.85
CA GLY A 247 -31.00 -27.10 -20.81
C GLY A 247 -32.30 -27.27 -21.62
N ARG A 248 -32.70 -26.28 -22.46
CA ARG A 248 -33.96 -26.33 -23.25
C ARG A 248 -33.76 -26.27 -24.75
N GLN A 249 -32.61 -26.68 -25.26
CA GLN A 249 -32.44 -26.93 -26.72
C GLN A 249 -31.87 -28.34 -26.90
N GLY A 250 -32.74 -29.34 -26.78
CA GLY A 250 -32.40 -30.75 -26.97
C GLY A 250 -33.58 -31.64 -26.57
N ALA A 251 -34.72 -31.47 -27.25
CA ALA A 251 -35.79 -32.46 -27.37
C ALA A 251 -36.58 -32.19 -28.66
#